data_a5e557da5a39ce13d97e94d15e329e6c
#
_entry.id   a5e557da5a39ce13d97e94d15e329e6c
#
_cell.length_a   1.000
_cell.length_b   1.000
_cell.length_c   1.000
_cell.angle_alpha   90.00
_cell.angle_beta   90.00
_cell.angle_gamma   90.00
#
_symmetry.space_group_name_H-M   'P 1'
#
loop_
_entity.id
_entity.type
_entity.pdbx_description
1 polymer ?
#
loop_
_entity_poly.entity_id
_entity_poly.type
_entity_poly.pdbx_seq_one_letter_code
_entity_poly.pdbx_strand_id
1 'polypeptide(L)'
;MLAVALGGCATAGTGQHHEAISVHGNIETFEIAPVLLAAEKYYPGPATVRMGGIPNLVGAAQIQGFGSPGVADVATHAETQALRYSLEHPDVRIILNVTKGLYRVVARKSAGINTLADLKGKRIATIPVTSSGYFLERMLRSAGLSFSDIEAVSVSPLSTMADALARREVDAVVIWEPYSENAVQALKGDVVEFANPSLYSEHFNLNSTAGNLADPAKRAKIVAFVRAVIDAAEEVRRDPREAQRLVNQYGKHPPEQIARSWKHHEFTANYPDDMLDILVVEEQWLASRDNRPARSREQLATLIDTSVYREALALGR
;
A
#
# COMPACT_ATOMS: atom_id res chain seq x y z
N MET A 1 71.17 -25.06 -6.01
CA MET A 1 70.28 -23.90 -6.14
C MET A 1 68.84 -24.40 -6.07
N LEU A 2 68.19 -24.19 -4.92
CA LEU A 2 66.80 -24.60 -4.68
C LEU A 2 65.93 -23.38 -4.98
N ALA A 3 64.99 -23.46 -5.95
CA ALA A 3 64.00 -22.44 -6.22
C ALA A 3 62.75 -22.70 -5.40
N VAL A 4 62.42 -21.81 -4.45
CA VAL A 4 61.18 -21.83 -3.66
C VAL A 4 60.15 -21.07 -4.46
N ALA A 5 59.14 -21.78 -4.93
CA ALA A 5 57.93 -21.17 -5.53
C ALA A 5 56.97 -20.76 -4.41
N LEU A 6 56.81 -19.44 -4.21
CA LEU A 6 55.78 -18.86 -3.36
C LEU A 6 54.45 -18.91 -4.10
N GLY A 7 53.59 -19.86 -3.76
CA GLY A 7 52.20 -19.90 -4.20
C GLY A 7 51.39 -18.83 -3.46
N GLY A 8 51.05 -17.74 -4.14
CA GLY A 8 50.08 -16.74 -3.66
C GLY A 8 48.68 -17.32 -3.73
N CYS A 9 48.04 -17.62 -2.60
CA CYS A 9 46.60 -17.84 -2.52
C CYS A 9 45.88 -16.51 -2.77
N ALA A 10 45.41 -16.32 -3.98
CA ALA A 10 44.40 -15.29 -4.25
C ALA A 10 43.09 -15.74 -3.61
N THR A 11 42.73 -15.15 -2.50
CA THR A 11 41.38 -15.22 -1.96
C THR A 11 40.46 -14.49 -2.94
N ALA A 12 39.84 -15.23 -3.84
CA ALA A 12 38.70 -14.72 -4.61
C ALA A 12 37.59 -14.39 -3.61
N GLY A 13 37.40 -13.12 -3.31
CA GLY A 13 36.22 -12.63 -2.63
C GLY A 13 35.00 -13.02 -3.48
N THR A 14 34.26 -14.02 -3.03
CA THR A 14 32.95 -14.34 -3.58
C THR A 14 32.02 -13.18 -3.24
N GLY A 15 32.00 -12.14 -4.09
CA GLY A 15 30.93 -11.17 -4.08
C GLY A 15 29.63 -11.95 -4.25
N GLN A 16 28.79 -11.99 -3.24
CA GLN A 16 27.45 -12.56 -3.36
C GLN A 16 26.72 -11.75 -4.44
N HIS A 17 26.59 -12.32 -5.63
CA HIS A 17 25.72 -11.78 -6.67
C HIS A 17 24.29 -11.97 -6.20
N HIS A 18 23.69 -10.91 -5.64
CA HIS A 18 22.27 -10.92 -5.32
C HIS A 18 21.46 -10.91 -6.62
N GLU A 19 20.49 -11.82 -6.71
CA GLU A 19 19.62 -11.93 -7.89
C GLU A 19 18.73 -10.70 -8.06
N ALA A 20 18.36 -10.41 -9.31
CA ALA A 20 17.42 -9.35 -9.63
C ALA A 20 16.04 -9.61 -9.02
N ILE A 21 15.42 -8.57 -8.43
CA ILE A 21 14.06 -8.64 -7.90
C ILE A 21 13.10 -7.79 -8.71
N SER A 22 11.91 -8.33 -8.99
CA SER A 22 10.80 -7.63 -9.66
C SER A 22 9.73 -7.25 -8.64
N VAL A 23 9.48 -5.95 -8.50
CA VAL A 23 8.51 -5.37 -7.59
C VAL A 23 7.42 -4.67 -8.38
N HIS A 24 6.16 -4.93 -8.07
CA HIS A 24 5.04 -4.16 -8.62
C HIS A 24 4.26 -3.48 -7.51
N GLY A 25 3.91 -2.21 -7.70
CA GLY A 25 3.17 -1.43 -6.73
C GLY A 25 2.60 -0.16 -7.33
N ASN A 26 1.71 0.51 -6.60
CA ASN A 26 1.19 1.80 -7.05
C ASN A 26 2.25 2.89 -6.83
N ILE A 27 3.03 3.18 -7.87
CA ILE A 27 4.10 4.18 -7.84
C ILE A 27 3.59 5.63 -7.84
N GLU A 28 2.28 5.84 -7.94
CA GLU A 28 1.64 7.16 -7.87
C GLU A 28 1.18 7.51 -6.45
N THR A 29 1.32 6.61 -5.49
CA THR A 29 0.97 6.87 -4.09
C THR A 29 2.22 7.01 -3.23
N PHE A 30 2.05 7.57 -2.04
CA PHE A 30 3.20 7.87 -1.18
C PHE A 30 3.54 6.73 -0.22
N GLU A 31 2.62 5.80 -0.02
CA GLU A 31 2.81 4.58 0.79
C GLU A 31 3.98 3.73 0.29
N ILE A 32 4.27 3.80 -1.02
CA ILE A 32 5.35 3.03 -1.66
C ILE A 32 6.76 3.57 -1.37
N ALA A 33 6.89 4.74 -0.74
CA ALA A 33 8.16 5.44 -0.56
C ALA A 33 9.30 4.56 0.02
N PRO A 34 9.08 3.73 1.08
CA PRO A 34 10.13 2.84 1.58
C PRO A 34 10.56 1.78 0.56
N VAL A 35 9.64 1.31 -0.29
CA VAL A 35 9.92 0.31 -1.34
C VAL A 35 10.78 0.91 -2.45
N LEU A 36 10.47 2.14 -2.87
CA LEU A 36 11.30 2.87 -3.85
C LEU A 36 12.71 3.10 -3.33
N LEU A 37 12.83 3.55 -2.07
CA LEU A 37 14.13 3.79 -1.44
C LEU A 37 14.92 2.49 -1.21
N ALA A 38 14.23 1.41 -0.86
CA ALA A 38 14.84 0.08 -0.74
C ALA A 38 15.45 -0.38 -2.06
N ALA A 39 14.69 -0.26 -3.15
CA ALA A 39 15.13 -0.65 -4.48
C ALA A 39 16.31 0.19 -4.99
N GLU A 40 16.32 1.49 -4.71
CA GLU A 40 17.36 2.41 -5.16
C GLU A 40 18.67 2.32 -4.35
N LYS A 41 18.56 2.09 -3.03
CA LYS A 41 19.70 2.30 -2.12
C LYS A 41 20.10 1.11 -1.28
N TYR A 42 19.15 0.29 -0.84
CA TYR A 42 19.38 -0.70 0.21
C TYR A 42 19.44 -2.14 -0.28
N TYR A 43 18.72 -2.47 -1.35
CA TYR A 43 18.77 -3.81 -1.91
C TYR A 43 20.11 -4.04 -2.59
N PRO A 44 20.85 -5.11 -2.25
CA PRO A 44 22.22 -5.29 -2.75
C PRO A 44 22.30 -5.76 -4.20
N GLY A 45 21.18 -6.16 -4.81
CA GLY A 45 21.09 -6.58 -6.21
C GLY A 45 20.30 -5.60 -7.08
N PRO A 46 20.14 -5.91 -8.37
CA PRO A 46 19.26 -5.13 -9.23
C PRO A 46 17.81 -5.23 -8.77
N ALA A 47 17.11 -4.09 -8.64
CA ALA A 47 15.68 -4.05 -8.33
C ALA A 47 14.92 -3.22 -9.35
N THR A 48 13.75 -3.68 -9.77
CA THR A 48 12.85 -2.92 -10.64
C THR A 48 11.52 -2.71 -9.94
N VAL A 49 11.05 -1.45 -9.85
CA VAL A 49 9.73 -1.12 -9.32
C VAL A 49 8.87 -0.58 -10.45
N ARG A 50 7.71 -1.20 -10.68
CA ARG A 50 6.78 -0.86 -11.77
C ARG A 50 5.36 -0.67 -11.23
N MET A 51 4.55 0.10 -11.97
CA MET A 51 3.13 0.22 -11.68
C MET A 51 2.45 -1.15 -11.69
N GLY A 52 1.70 -1.46 -10.63
CA GLY A 52 0.96 -2.72 -10.52
C GLY A 52 0.60 -3.07 -9.08
N GLY A 53 0.50 -4.35 -8.79
CA GLY A 53 0.11 -4.87 -7.48
C GLY A 53 -0.01 -6.40 -7.46
N ILE A 54 -0.82 -6.93 -6.55
CA ILE A 54 -1.09 -8.37 -6.42
C ILE A 54 -1.47 -9.05 -7.75
N PRO A 55 -2.21 -8.45 -8.69
CA PRO A 55 -2.44 -9.06 -10.00
C PRO A 55 -1.17 -9.55 -10.70
N ASN A 56 -0.05 -8.83 -10.53
CA ASN A 56 1.24 -9.22 -11.10
C ASN A 56 1.89 -10.44 -10.41
N LEU A 57 1.50 -10.74 -9.16
CA LEU A 57 1.94 -11.96 -8.48
C LEU A 57 1.20 -13.20 -8.99
N VAL A 58 -0.09 -13.06 -9.29
CA VAL A 58 -1.00 -14.19 -9.50
C VAL A 58 -1.50 -14.31 -10.95
N GLY A 59 -1.08 -13.41 -11.84
CA GLY A 59 -1.52 -13.41 -13.22
C GLY A 59 -2.98 -13.00 -13.42
N ALA A 60 -3.57 -12.29 -12.43
CA ALA A 60 -4.94 -11.80 -12.50
C ALA A 60 -5.06 -10.56 -13.40
N ALA A 61 -6.29 -10.27 -13.84
CA ALA A 61 -6.58 -9.06 -14.59
C ALA A 61 -6.32 -7.80 -13.75
N GLN A 62 -5.70 -6.82 -14.36
CA GLN A 62 -5.46 -5.51 -13.74
C GLN A 62 -6.76 -4.72 -13.65
N ILE A 63 -6.93 -3.94 -12.59
CA ILE A 63 -7.92 -2.85 -12.57
C ILE A 63 -7.48 -1.83 -13.62
N GLN A 64 -8.39 -1.41 -14.48
CA GLN A 64 -8.08 -0.50 -15.58
C GLN A 64 -7.36 0.76 -15.06
N GLY A 65 -6.21 1.06 -15.63
CA GLY A 65 -5.37 2.20 -15.24
C GLY A 65 -4.40 1.94 -14.08
N PHE A 66 -4.39 0.72 -13.49
CA PHE A 66 -3.58 0.39 -12.31
C PHE A 66 -2.61 -0.77 -12.53
N GLY A 67 -1.89 -0.80 -13.63
CA GLY A 67 -0.90 -1.83 -13.76
C GLY A 67 -0.15 -1.83 -15.08
N SER A 68 1.05 -2.37 -15.04
CA SER A 68 1.86 -2.74 -16.20
C SER A 68 1.95 -4.26 -16.30
N PRO A 69 2.16 -4.82 -17.51
CA PRO A 69 2.36 -6.24 -17.67
C PRO A 69 3.66 -6.69 -16.98
N GLY A 70 3.72 -7.96 -16.60
CA GLY A 70 4.89 -8.60 -16.02
C GLY A 70 4.56 -9.41 -14.78
N VAL A 71 5.49 -10.29 -14.41
CA VAL A 71 5.40 -11.14 -13.24
C VAL A 71 6.26 -10.53 -12.13
N ALA A 72 5.71 -10.46 -10.93
CA ALA A 72 6.38 -9.93 -9.75
C ALA A 72 6.92 -11.04 -8.84
N ASP A 73 8.04 -10.79 -8.19
CA ASP A 73 8.48 -11.57 -7.02
C ASP A 73 7.73 -11.13 -5.77
N VAL A 74 7.53 -9.81 -5.65
CA VAL A 74 6.75 -9.16 -4.59
C VAL A 74 5.90 -8.03 -5.16
N ALA A 75 4.77 -7.76 -4.51
CA ALA A 75 3.91 -6.65 -4.91
C ALA A 75 3.29 -5.94 -3.70
N THR A 76 3.08 -4.63 -3.82
CA THR A 76 2.40 -3.85 -2.78
C THR A 76 0.92 -3.70 -3.09
N HIS A 77 0.09 -3.79 -2.05
CA HIS A 77 -1.34 -3.44 -2.06
C HIS A 77 -1.85 -3.27 -0.63
N ALA A 78 -2.99 -2.58 -0.48
CA ALA A 78 -3.74 -2.56 0.77
C ALA A 78 -4.21 -3.97 1.17
N GLU A 79 -4.43 -4.19 2.46
CA GLU A 79 -4.94 -5.44 3.05
C GLU A 79 -6.28 -5.87 2.44
N THR A 80 -7.18 -4.92 2.15
CA THR A 80 -8.46 -5.16 1.48
C THR A 80 -8.29 -5.81 0.10
N GLN A 81 -7.22 -5.48 -0.62
CA GLN A 81 -6.93 -6.09 -1.92
C GLN A 81 -6.31 -7.48 -1.75
N ALA A 82 -5.49 -7.70 -0.73
CA ALA A 82 -5.00 -9.04 -0.40
C ALA A 82 -6.17 -9.98 -0.08
N LEU A 83 -7.15 -9.52 0.70
CA LEU A 83 -8.38 -10.27 0.99
C LEU A 83 -9.18 -10.60 -0.29
N ARG A 84 -9.33 -9.64 -1.20
CA ARG A 84 -10.10 -9.83 -2.44
C ARG A 84 -9.41 -10.82 -3.39
N TYR A 85 -8.15 -10.59 -3.70
CA TYR A 85 -7.44 -11.46 -4.65
C TYR A 85 -7.22 -12.86 -4.10
N SER A 86 -7.08 -13.03 -2.79
CA SER A 86 -6.92 -14.35 -2.18
C SER A 86 -8.17 -15.24 -2.22
N LEU A 87 -9.32 -14.73 -2.62
CA LEU A 87 -10.51 -15.56 -2.87
C LEU A 87 -10.28 -16.55 -4.02
N GLU A 88 -9.68 -16.08 -5.11
CA GLU A 88 -9.36 -16.88 -6.28
C GLU A 88 -7.90 -17.38 -6.28
N HIS A 89 -7.03 -16.71 -5.49
CA HIS A 89 -5.60 -16.98 -5.40
C HIS A 89 -5.18 -17.20 -3.93
N PRO A 90 -5.52 -18.35 -3.33
CA PRO A 90 -5.27 -18.62 -1.91
C PRO A 90 -3.79 -18.77 -1.54
N ASP A 91 -2.89 -18.71 -2.54
CA ASP A 91 -1.44 -18.71 -2.38
C ASP A 91 -0.83 -17.32 -2.10
N VAL A 92 -1.61 -16.24 -2.16
CA VAL A 92 -1.17 -14.89 -1.76
C VAL A 92 -0.75 -14.89 -0.30
N ARG A 93 0.37 -14.25 0.00
CA ARG A 93 0.92 -14.09 1.37
C ARG A 93 1.28 -12.63 1.63
N ILE A 94 0.78 -12.09 2.75
CA ILE A 94 1.22 -10.81 3.33
C ILE A 94 2.50 -11.08 4.11
N ILE A 95 3.61 -10.44 3.72
CA ILE A 95 4.95 -10.70 4.30
C ILE A 95 5.51 -9.52 5.09
N LEU A 96 4.96 -8.31 4.91
CA LEU A 96 5.37 -7.10 5.63
C LEU A 96 4.27 -6.06 5.53
N ASN A 97 3.98 -5.31 6.60
CA ASN A 97 3.29 -4.03 6.48
C ASN A 97 4.34 -2.93 6.24
N VAL A 98 4.25 -2.24 5.11
CA VAL A 98 5.22 -1.22 4.68
C VAL A 98 4.89 0.13 5.29
N THR A 99 3.63 0.54 5.17
CA THR A 99 3.15 1.87 5.53
C THR A 99 1.71 1.80 6.00
N LYS A 100 1.33 2.64 6.99
CA LYS A 100 -0.07 2.90 7.29
C LYS A 100 -0.51 4.18 6.60
N GLY A 101 -1.63 4.11 5.87
CA GLY A 101 -2.29 5.26 5.26
C GLY A 101 -3.38 5.82 6.18
N LEU A 102 -3.31 7.12 6.47
CA LEU A 102 -4.27 7.82 7.34
C LEU A 102 -5.30 8.53 6.47
N TYR A 103 -6.48 7.93 6.33
CA TYR A 103 -7.53 8.42 5.45
C TYR A 103 -8.39 9.50 6.09
N ARG A 104 -9.05 10.28 5.24
CA ARG A 104 -10.03 11.29 5.64
C ARG A 104 -11.15 11.44 4.62
N VAL A 105 -12.32 11.86 5.08
CA VAL A 105 -13.39 12.37 4.25
C VAL A 105 -13.08 13.84 3.99
N VAL A 106 -12.97 14.26 2.74
CA VAL A 106 -12.79 15.65 2.34
C VAL A 106 -14.10 16.15 1.74
N ALA A 107 -14.78 17.08 2.38
CA ALA A 107 -16.11 17.51 1.99
C ALA A 107 -16.21 19.04 1.86
N ARG A 108 -17.17 19.49 1.03
CA ARG A 108 -17.49 20.93 0.91
C ARG A 108 -18.39 21.40 2.06
N LYS A 109 -18.01 22.44 2.78
CA LYS A 109 -18.89 23.11 3.76
C LYS A 109 -20.14 23.67 3.10
N SER A 110 -20.00 24.24 1.90
CA SER A 110 -21.13 24.82 1.11
C SER A 110 -22.15 23.78 0.66
N ALA A 111 -21.85 22.47 0.76
CA ALA A 111 -22.81 21.40 0.59
C ALA A 111 -23.68 21.13 1.85
N GLY A 112 -23.52 21.93 2.89
CA GLY A 112 -24.18 21.76 4.18
C GLY A 112 -23.61 20.60 5.01
N ILE A 113 -22.32 20.22 4.76
CA ILE A 113 -21.65 19.16 5.50
C ILE A 113 -20.80 19.81 6.60
N ASN A 114 -21.19 19.61 7.85
CA ASN A 114 -20.48 20.09 9.04
C ASN A 114 -20.14 18.94 10.01
N THR A 115 -20.88 17.84 9.90
CA THR A 115 -20.71 16.61 10.68
C THR A 115 -20.77 15.41 9.76
N LEU A 116 -20.35 14.24 10.24
CA LEU A 116 -20.49 12.99 9.48
C LEU A 116 -21.95 12.62 9.19
N ALA A 117 -22.90 12.99 10.05
CA ALA A 117 -24.31 12.74 9.84
C ALA A 117 -24.87 13.51 8.62
N ASP A 118 -24.27 14.63 8.27
CA ASP A 118 -24.67 15.44 7.11
C ASP A 118 -24.27 14.80 5.77
N LEU A 119 -23.53 13.69 5.78
CA LEU A 119 -23.24 12.90 4.60
C LEU A 119 -24.47 12.19 4.03
N LYS A 120 -25.56 12.09 4.80
CA LYS A 120 -26.80 11.47 4.32
C LYS A 120 -27.33 12.18 3.07
N GLY A 121 -27.60 11.37 2.02
CA GLY A 121 -28.06 11.86 0.72
C GLY A 121 -27.00 12.58 -0.12
N LYS A 122 -25.73 12.58 0.29
CA LYS A 122 -24.64 13.25 -0.44
C LYS A 122 -24.01 12.35 -1.50
N ARG A 123 -23.48 12.97 -2.55
CA ARG A 123 -22.69 12.33 -3.60
C ARG A 123 -21.23 12.30 -3.14
N ILE A 124 -20.67 11.10 -2.98
CA ILE A 124 -19.33 10.91 -2.45
C ILE A 124 -18.47 10.16 -3.48
N ALA A 125 -17.44 10.82 -4.00
CA ALA A 125 -16.47 10.17 -4.87
C ALA A 125 -15.56 9.23 -4.06
N THR A 126 -15.54 7.95 -4.42
CA THR A 126 -14.72 6.91 -3.79
C THR A 126 -14.60 5.70 -4.69
N ILE A 127 -13.76 4.73 -4.32
CA ILE A 127 -13.73 3.39 -4.91
C ILE A 127 -14.27 2.38 -3.88
N PRO A 128 -15.55 2.01 -3.96
CA PRO A 128 -16.25 1.29 -2.89
C PRO A 128 -15.67 -0.09 -2.53
N VAL A 129 -14.87 -0.71 -3.41
CA VAL A 129 -14.32 -2.06 -3.25
C VAL A 129 -12.87 -2.07 -2.74
N THR A 130 -12.38 -0.94 -2.26
CA THR A 130 -11.00 -0.76 -1.78
C THR A 130 -10.98 -0.28 -0.33
N SER A 131 -9.79 -0.07 0.21
CA SER A 131 -9.54 0.55 1.51
C SER A 131 -10.28 1.89 1.70
N SER A 132 -10.40 2.72 0.64
CA SER A 132 -11.16 3.97 0.72
C SER A 132 -12.66 3.74 0.94
N GLY A 133 -13.22 2.71 0.30
CA GLY A 133 -14.62 2.32 0.54
C GLY A 133 -14.83 1.74 1.94
N TYR A 134 -13.88 0.95 2.43
CA TYR A 134 -13.94 0.42 3.79
C TYR A 134 -13.84 1.54 4.84
N PHE A 135 -12.89 2.47 4.68
CA PHE A 135 -12.81 3.64 5.55
C PHE A 135 -14.11 4.44 5.55
N LEU A 136 -14.69 4.72 4.38
CA LEU A 136 -15.97 5.43 4.29
C LEU A 136 -17.09 4.68 5.02
N GLU A 137 -17.19 3.37 4.88
CA GLU A 137 -18.17 2.56 5.61
C GLU A 137 -17.99 2.69 7.13
N ARG A 138 -16.75 2.64 7.63
CA ARG A 138 -16.44 2.82 9.05
C ARG A 138 -16.88 4.20 9.56
N MET A 139 -16.61 5.25 8.77
CA MET A 139 -16.99 6.62 9.09
C MET A 139 -18.52 6.82 9.09
N LEU A 140 -19.21 6.29 8.08
CA LEU A 140 -20.67 6.34 8.01
C LEU A 140 -21.31 5.62 9.19
N ARG A 141 -20.87 4.40 9.52
CA ARG A 141 -21.38 3.63 10.67
C ARG A 141 -21.20 4.36 12.00
N SER A 142 -20.09 5.08 12.18
CA SER A 142 -19.86 5.87 13.39
C SER A 142 -20.86 7.00 13.56
N ALA A 143 -21.52 7.43 12.46
CA ALA A 143 -22.58 8.43 12.46
C ALA A 143 -24.00 7.82 12.34
N GLY A 144 -24.14 6.49 12.46
CA GLY A 144 -25.42 5.80 12.32
C GLY A 144 -25.91 5.69 10.86
N LEU A 145 -25.02 5.89 9.88
CA LEU A 145 -25.30 5.79 8.45
C LEU A 145 -24.69 4.52 7.84
N SER A 146 -25.06 4.24 6.61
CA SER A 146 -24.55 3.14 5.79
C SER A 146 -24.32 3.62 4.35
N PHE A 147 -23.74 2.77 3.49
CA PHE A 147 -23.60 3.07 2.06
C PHE A 147 -24.95 3.32 1.35
N SER A 148 -26.06 2.76 1.85
CA SER A 148 -27.39 3.02 1.28
C SER A 148 -27.93 4.41 1.59
N ASP A 149 -27.31 5.13 2.53
CA ASP A 149 -27.69 6.49 2.88
C ASP A 149 -26.95 7.55 2.04
N ILE A 150 -26.04 7.16 1.15
CA ILE A 150 -25.27 8.04 0.31
C ILE A 150 -25.32 7.61 -1.16
N GLU A 151 -24.91 8.49 -2.06
CA GLU A 151 -24.65 8.17 -3.46
C GLU A 151 -23.14 8.05 -3.69
N ALA A 152 -22.64 6.80 -3.81
CA ALA A 152 -21.25 6.56 -4.15
C ALA A 152 -21.00 6.79 -5.64
N VAL A 153 -20.14 7.74 -5.98
CA VAL A 153 -19.84 8.15 -7.35
C VAL A 153 -18.45 7.65 -7.75
N SER A 154 -18.38 6.91 -8.85
CA SER A 154 -17.08 6.54 -9.45
C SER A 154 -16.56 7.67 -10.32
N VAL A 155 -15.36 8.16 -10.01
CA VAL A 155 -14.67 9.20 -10.79
C VAL A 155 -13.35 8.62 -11.32
N SER A 156 -13.17 8.68 -12.63
CA SER A 156 -11.98 8.17 -13.31
C SER A 156 -11.53 9.15 -14.42
N PRO A 157 -10.23 9.40 -14.55
CA PRO A 157 -9.14 8.97 -13.68
C PRO A 157 -9.20 9.63 -12.29
N LEU A 158 -8.54 9.05 -11.28
CA LEU A 158 -8.55 9.55 -9.88
C LEU A 158 -8.07 11.01 -9.78
N SER A 159 -7.16 11.42 -10.65
CA SER A 159 -6.67 12.80 -10.72
C SER A 159 -7.77 13.84 -10.96
N THR A 160 -8.95 13.44 -11.46
CA THR A 160 -10.07 14.34 -11.72
C THR A 160 -11.06 14.45 -10.54
N MET A 161 -10.86 13.69 -9.45
CA MET A 161 -11.75 13.75 -8.27
C MET A 161 -11.79 15.13 -7.63
N ALA A 162 -10.64 15.80 -7.52
CA ALA A 162 -10.55 17.16 -6.99
C ALA A 162 -11.35 18.18 -7.85
N ASP A 163 -11.27 18.05 -9.15
CA ASP A 163 -12.02 18.89 -10.08
C ASP A 163 -13.54 18.64 -10.00
N ALA A 164 -13.96 17.37 -9.91
CA ALA A 164 -15.36 17.01 -9.72
C ALA A 164 -15.93 17.62 -8.42
N LEU A 165 -15.15 17.62 -7.35
CA LEU A 165 -15.51 18.24 -6.08
C LEU A 165 -15.62 19.78 -6.22
N ALA A 166 -14.65 20.42 -6.87
CA ALA A 166 -14.65 21.87 -7.10
C ALA A 166 -15.82 22.31 -8.01
N ARG A 167 -16.15 21.52 -9.02
CA ARG A 167 -17.30 21.77 -9.92
C ARG A 167 -18.66 21.40 -9.32
N ARG A 168 -18.70 20.91 -8.07
CA ARG A 168 -19.92 20.50 -7.37
C ARG A 168 -20.63 19.30 -8.03
N GLU A 169 -19.91 18.47 -8.75
CA GLU A 169 -20.40 17.20 -9.29
C GLU A 169 -20.52 16.15 -8.20
N VAL A 170 -19.67 16.27 -7.16
CA VAL A 170 -19.75 15.51 -5.90
C VAL A 170 -19.67 16.45 -4.71
N ASP A 171 -20.07 15.97 -3.54
CA ASP A 171 -20.15 16.77 -2.31
C ASP A 171 -18.98 16.46 -1.37
N ALA A 172 -18.39 15.27 -1.50
CA ALA A 172 -17.20 14.84 -0.78
C ALA A 172 -16.36 13.88 -1.62
N VAL A 173 -15.10 13.71 -1.20
CA VAL A 173 -14.13 12.75 -1.75
C VAL A 173 -13.58 11.92 -0.60
N VAL A 174 -13.45 10.60 -0.81
CA VAL A 174 -12.80 9.67 0.09
C VAL A 174 -11.89 8.77 -0.73
N ILE A 175 -10.60 9.01 -0.61
CA ILE A 175 -9.55 8.35 -1.39
C ILE A 175 -8.21 8.47 -0.63
N TRP A 176 -7.18 7.77 -1.08
CA TRP A 176 -5.80 7.87 -0.57
C TRP A 176 -5.06 9.11 -1.07
N GLU A 177 -3.91 9.38 -0.46
CA GLU A 177 -3.00 10.43 -0.92
C GLU A 177 -2.32 10.05 -2.25
N PRO A 178 -2.04 11.05 -3.11
CA PRO A 178 -2.20 12.49 -2.92
C PRO A 178 -3.57 13.07 -3.31
N TYR A 179 -4.50 12.24 -3.69
CA TYR A 179 -5.79 12.69 -4.25
C TYR A 179 -6.67 13.36 -3.20
N SER A 180 -6.60 12.93 -1.92
CA SER A 180 -7.28 13.61 -0.81
C SER A 180 -6.75 15.03 -0.61
N GLU A 181 -5.43 15.23 -0.64
CA GLU A 181 -4.86 16.57 -0.52
C GLU A 181 -5.22 17.46 -1.72
N ASN A 182 -5.27 16.90 -2.93
CA ASN A 182 -5.75 17.63 -4.11
C ASN A 182 -7.18 18.12 -3.91
N ALA A 183 -8.05 17.31 -3.34
CA ALA A 183 -9.42 17.69 -3.02
C ALA A 183 -9.48 18.83 -2.01
N VAL A 184 -8.64 18.79 -0.95
CA VAL A 184 -8.51 19.89 0.03
C VAL A 184 -8.10 21.18 -0.67
N GLN A 185 -7.06 21.16 -1.51
CA GLN A 185 -6.56 22.33 -2.20
C GLN A 185 -7.57 22.91 -3.20
N ALA A 186 -8.34 22.07 -3.87
CA ALA A 186 -9.36 22.51 -4.83
C ALA A 186 -10.49 23.32 -4.19
N LEU A 187 -10.77 23.11 -2.91
CA LEU A 187 -11.86 23.76 -2.19
C LEU A 187 -11.52 25.16 -1.64
N LYS A 188 -10.25 25.57 -1.63
CA LYS A 188 -9.82 26.94 -1.28
C LYS A 188 -10.45 27.50 0.01
N GLY A 189 -10.58 26.67 1.05
CA GLY A 189 -11.18 27.06 2.34
C GLY A 189 -12.66 26.67 2.53
N ASP A 190 -13.38 26.28 1.47
CA ASP A 190 -14.72 25.66 1.56
C ASP A 190 -14.60 24.16 1.92
N VAL A 191 -13.68 23.80 2.83
CA VAL A 191 -13.35 22.42 3.17
C VAL A 191 -13.65 22.10 4.62
N VAL A 192 -14.23 20.93 4.84
CA VAL A 192 -14.26 20.25 6.13
C VAL A 192 -13.67 18.85 5.94
N GLU A 193 -12.87 18.41 6.91
CA GLU A 193 -12.22 17.13 6.90
C GLU A 193 -12.64 16.30 8.10
N PHE A 194 -12.92 15.01 7.89
CA PHE A 194 -13.20 14.07 8.98
C PHE A 194 -12.21 12.92 8.89
N ALA A 195 -11.40 12.75 9.93
CA ALA A 195 -10.46 11.65 10.08
C ALA A 195 -10.65 10.99 11.43
N ASN A 196 -10.49 9.68 11.47
CA ASN A 196 -10.45 8.93 12.71
C ASN A 196 -9.56 7.68 12.54
N PRO A 197 -8.25 7.81 12.79
CA PRO A 197 -7.31 6.69 12.66
C PRO A 197 -7.64 5.50 13.60
N SER A 198 -8.35 5.74 14.70
CA SER A 198 -8.80 4.67 15.60
C SER A 198 -9.89 3.78 15.00
N LEU A 199 -10.66 4.28 14.03
CA LEU A 199 -11.65 3.48 13.32
C LEU A 199 -11.02 2.67 12.19
N TYR A 200 -10.05 3.24 11.49
CA TYR A 200 -9.32 2.60 10.42
C TYR A 200 -8.06 3.38 10.04
N SER A 201 -6.99 2.65 9.84
CA SER A 201 -5.79 3.06 9.11
C SER A 201 -5.48 1.97 8.11
N GLU A 202 -5.22 2.33 6.85
CA GLU A 202 -4.84 1.36 5.83
C GLU A 202 -3.52 0.68 6.18
N HIS A 203 -3.43 -0.61 5.92
CA HIS A 203 -2.20 -1.38 5.94
C HIS A 203 -1.73 -1.63 4.51
N PHE A 204 -0.84 -0.76 4.03
CA PHE A 204 -0.20 -0.95 2.74
C PHE A 204 0.90 -2.00 2.86
N ASN A 205 0.63 -3.19 2.33
CA ASN A 205 1.43 -4.38 2.56
C ASN A 205 2.34 -4.71 1.37
N LEU A 206 3.48 -5.32 1.66
CA LEU A 206 4.26 -6.09 0.70
C LEU A 206 3.74 -7.53 0.72
N ASN A 207 3.44 -8.05 -0.46
CA ASN A 207 2.87 -9.38 -0.66
C ASN A 207 3.76 -10.22 -1.57
N SER A 208 3.69 -11.54 -1.42
CA SER A 208 4.27 -12.53 -2.33
C SER A 208 3.31 -13.71 -2.48
N THR A 209 3.77 -14.83 -3.03
CA THR A 209 2.99 -16.06 -3.10
C THR A 209 3.68 -17.19 -2.34
N ALA A 210 2.91 -18.17 -1.88
CA ALA A 210 3.46 -19.38 -1.27
C ALA A 210 4.46 -20.07 -2.20
N GLY A 211 4.19 -20.08 -3.53
CA GLY A 211 5.09 -20.63 -4.53
C GLY A 211 6.43 -19.91 -4.61
N ASN A 212 6.42 -18.55 -4.63
CA ASN A 212 7.66 -17.77 -4.60
C ASN A 212 8.45 -17.99 -3.30
N LEU A 213 7.75 -18.13 -2.17
CA LEU A 213 8.38 -18.34 -0.86
C LEU A 213 8.87 -19.78 -0.64
N ALA A 214 8.35 -20.75 -1.38
CA ALA A 214 8.82 -22.13 -1.35
C ALA A 214 10.08 -22.37 -2.21
N ASP A 215 10.34 -21.51 -3.19
CA ASP A 215 11.56 -21.54 -4.00
C ASP A 215 12.71 -20.91 -3.21
N PRO A 216 13.79 -21.64 -2.87
CA PRO A 216 14.87 -21.11 -2.03
C PRO A 216 15.58 -19.90 -2.62
N ALA A 217 15.78 -19.84 -3.93
CA ALA A 217 16.43 -18.71 -4.58
C ALA A 217 15.55 -17.46 -4.55
N LYS A 218 14.27 -17.60 -4.87
CA LYS A 218 13.30 -16.49 -4.77
C LYS A 218 13.12 -16.03 -3.32
N ARG A 219 13.00 -16.97 -2.38
CA ARG A 219 12.88 -16.66 -0.96
C ARG A 219 14.06 -15.83 -0.47
N ALA A 220 15.29 -16.22 -0.80
CA ALA A 220 16.50 -15.50 -0.37
C ALA A 220 16.49 -14.04 -0.83
N LYS A 221 16.16 -13.76 -2.09
CA LYS A 221 16.07 -12.38 -2.60
C LYS A 221 14.90 -11.60 -2.00
N ILE A 222 13.75 -12.26 -1.73
CA ILE A 222 12.60 -11.62 -1.09
C ILE A 222 12.93 -11.24 0.35
N VAL A 223 13.59 -12.12 1.12
CA VAL A 223 14.04 -11.83 2.49
C VAL A 223 15.03 -10.65 2.49
N ALA A 224 16.00 -10.64 1.59
CA ALA A 224 16.94 -9.53 1.43
C ALA A 224 16.22 -8.21 1.07
N PHE A 225 15.19 -8.27 0.23
CA PHE A 225 14.41 -7.09 -0.13
C PHE A 225 13.54 -6.58 1.04
N VAL A 226 12.93 -7.49 1.82
CA VAL A 226 12.21 -7.10 3.05
C VAL A 226 13.15 -6.41 4.03
N ARG A 227 14.39 -6.91 4.19
CA ARG A 227 15.42 -6.24 5.00
C ARG A 227 15.69 -4.83 4.48
N ALA A 228 15.88 -4.68 3.18
CA ALA A 228 16.09 -3.39 2.52
C ALA A 228 14.92 -2.42 2.76
N VAL A 229 13.67 -2.90 2.73
CA VAL A 229 12.48 -2.07 3.01
C VAL A 229 12.45 -1.61 4.46
N ILE A 230 12.84 -2.46 5.41
CA ILE A 230 12.95 -2.10 6.84
C ILE A 230 13.98 -0.98 7.03
N ASP A 231 15.17 -1.13 6.48
CA ASP A 231 16.24 -0.12 6.57
C ASP A 231 15.84 1.21 5.88
N ALA A 232 15.19 1.10 4.72
CA ALA A 232 14.67 2.26 4.01
C ALA A 232 13.61 3.01 4.84
N ALA A 233 12.69 2.30 5.47
CA ALA A 233 11.66 2.93 6.31
C ALA A 233 12.26 3.63 7.54
N GLU A 234 13.34 3.09 8.12
CA GLU A 234 14.07 3.78 9.19
C GLU A 234 14.66 5.11 8.69
N GLU A 235 15.24 5.14 7.48
CA GLU A 235 15.73 6.38 6.87
C GLU A 235 14.58 7.35 6.59
N VAL A 236 13.48 6.89 6.01
CA VAL A 236 12.30 7.73 5.70
C VAL A 236 11.77 8.44 6.94
N ARG A 237 11.74 7.76 8.09
CA ARG A 237 11.31 8.36 9.37
C ARG A 237 12.32 9.39 9.90
N ARG A 238 13.61 9.16 9.71
CA ARG A 238 14.67 10.05 10.17
C ARG A 238 14.89 11.24 9.25
N ASP A 239 14.91 10.99 7.94
CA ASP A 239 15.11 11.97 6.89
C ASP A 239 14.36 11.58 5.62
N PRO A 240 13.19 12.18 5.36
CA PRO A 240 12.33 11.78 4.25
C PRO A 240 12.79 12.30 2.88
N ARG A 241 13.81 13.16 2.79
CA ARG A 241 14.14 13.94 1.57
C ARG A 241 14.39 13.05 0.35
N GLU A 242 15.16 11.96 0.52
CA GLU A 242 15.47 11.07 -0.59
C GLU A 242 14.24 10.27 -1.04
N ALA A 243 13.45 9.77 -0.09
CA ALA A 243 12.19 9.09 -0.41
C ALA A 243 11.18 10.02 -1.11
N GLN A 244 11.08 11.28 -0.68
CA GLN A 244 10.26 12.30 -1.33
C GLN A 244 10.75 12.61 -2.75
N ARG A 245 12.07 12.65 -2.96
CA ARG A 245 12.66 12.80 -4.30
C ARG A 245 12.26 11.65 -5.22
N LEU A 246 12.28 10.40 -4.71
CA LEU A 246 11.87 9.21 -5.47
C LEU A 246 10.37 9.24 -5.78
N VAL A 247 9.52 9.58 -4.81
CA VAL A 247 8.08 9.76 -5.03
C VAL A 247 7.80 10.82 -6.10
N ASN A 248 8.54 11.95 -6.10
CA ASN A 248 8.46 12.94 -7.18
C ASN A 248 8.90 12.35 -8.52
N GLN A 249 10.00 11.61 -8.54
CA GLN A 249 10.54 11.02 -9.76
C GLN A 249 9.61 10.01 -10.41
N TYR A 250 9.02 9.10 -9.61
CA TYR A 250 8.16 8.03 -10.09
C TYR A 250 6.72 8.48 -10.32
N GLY A 251 6.11 9.15 -9.34
CA GLY A 251 4.71 9.58 -9.36
C GLY A 251 4.49 10.93 -10.05
N LYS A 252 5.55 11.69 -10.38
CA LYS A 252 5.49 13.03 -11.01
C LYS A 252 4.73 14.08 -10.19
N HIS A 253 4.67 13.90 -8.87
CA HIS A 253 4.00 14.84 -7.96
C HIS A 253 4.90 16.03 -7.63
N PRO A 254 4.37 17.26 -7.61
CA PRO A 254 5.13 18.45 -7.19
C PRO A 254 5.63 18.32 -5.74
N PRO A 255 6.83 18.83 -5.41
CA PRO A 255 7.39 18.73 -4.06
C PRO A 255 6.50 19.32 -2.97
N GLU A 256 5.78 20.41 -3.24
CA GLU A 256 4.84 21.01 -2.30
C GLU A 256 3.61 20.12 -2.02
N GLN A 257 3.14 19.34 -3.00
CA GLN A 257 2.08 18.37 -2.80
C GLN A 257 2.56 17.22 -1.91
N ILE A 258 3.76 16.70 -2.20
CA ILE A 258 4.40 15.65 -1.40
C ILE A 258 4.53 16.12 0.06
N ALA A 259 5.06 17.32 0.28
CA ALA A 259 5.25 17.87 1.61
C ALA A 259 3.93 17.98 2.42
N ARG A 260 2.84 18.41 1.76
CA ARG A 260 1.52 18.52 2.43
C ARG A 260 0.92 17.18 2.78
N SER A 261 1.02 16.19 1.88
CA SER A 261 0.43 14.86 2.05
C SER A 261 1.23 13.92 2.94
N TRP A 262 2.52 14.19 3.13
CA TRP A 262 3.45 13.27 3.83
C TRP A 262 2.99 12.89 5.24
N LYS A 263 2.43 13.83 5.97
CA LYS A 263 1.91 13.66 7.34
C LYS A 263 0.76 12.65 7.47
N HIS A 264 0.17 12.24 6.36
CA HIS A 264 -0.91 11.24 6.33
C HIS A 264 -0.40 9.81 6.12
N HIS A 265 0.88 9.58 6.42
CA HIS A 265 1.52 8.27 6.33
C HIS A 265 2.37 7.98 7.57
N GLU A 266 2.31 6.74 8.03
CA GLU A 266 3.21 6.18 9.03
C GLU A 266 4.05 5.07 8.38
N PHE A 267 5.33 5.36 8.14
CA PHE A 267 6.26 4.44 7.46
C PHE A 267 6.81 3.43 8.47
N THR A 268 6.06 2.38 8.73
CA THR A 268 6.29 1.44 9.83
C THR A 268 7.29 0.33 9.47
N ALA A 269 7.19 -0.25 8.28
CA ALA A 269 7.94 -1.43 7.81
C ALA A 269 8.09 -2.50 8.89
N ASN A 270 6.97 -2.94 9.45
CA ASN A 270 6.90 -3.95 10.49
C ASN A 270 5.79 -4.97 10.21
N TYR A 271 5.62 -5.92 11.12
CA TYR A 271 4.47 -6.81 11.08
C TYR A 271 3.63 -6.57 12.33
N PRO A 272 2.43 -5.96 12.21
CA PRO A 272 1.60 -5.66 13.37
C PRO A 272 0.98 -6.94 13.96
N ASP A 273 0.98 -7.04 15.29
CA ASP A 273 0.50 -8.23 16.02
C ASP A 273 -1.00 -8.49 15.79
N ASP A 274 -1.76 -7.44 15.51
CA ASP A 274 -3.21 -7.45 15.29
C ASP A 274 -3.62 -7.64 13.81
N MET A 275 -2.68 -7.89 12.89
CA MET A 275 -2.97 -8.03 11.45
C MET A 275 -4.09 -9.05 11.19
N LEU A 276 -4.09 -10.18 11.87
CA LEU A 276 -5.13 -11.19 11.68
C LEU A 276 -6.51 -10.70 12.14
N ASP A 277 -6.58 -9.93 13.23
CA ASP A 277 -7.83 -9.34 13.72
C ASP A 277 -8.39 -8.33 12.72
N ILE A 278 -7.52 -7.52 12.13
CA ILE A 278 -7.85 -6.57 11.06
C ILE A 278 -8.45 -7.32 9.87
N LEU A 279 -7.76 -8.36 9.37
CA LEU A 279 -8.24 -9.16 8.24
C LEU A 279 -9.60 -9.82 8.52
N VAL A 280 -9.84 -10.29 9.75
CA VAL A 280 -11.12 -10.90 10.14
C VAL A 280 -12.27 -9.89 10.06
N VAL A 281 -12.07 -8.67 10.56
CA VAL A 281 -13.11 -7.62 10.55
C VAL A 281 -13.39 -7.14 9.13
N GLU A 282 -12.35 -6.97 8.31
CA GLU A 282 -12.49 -6.54 6.92
C GLU A 282 -13.10 -7.62 6.03
N GLU A 283 -12.76 -8.88 6.27
CA GLU A 283 -13.36 -10.00 5.56
C GLU A 283 -14.87 -10.06 5.78
N GLN A 284 -15.36 -9.80 7.01
CA GLN A 284 -16.79 -9.73 7.29
C GLN A 284 -17.49 -8.65 6.46
N TRP A 285 -16.86 -7.49 6.33
CA TRP A 285 -17.37 -6.41 5.49
C TRP A 285 -17.38 -6.78 4.00
N LEU A 286 -16.28 -7.32 3.47
CA LEU A 286 -16.19 -7.76 2.08
C LEU A 286 -17.20 -8.86 1.78
N ALA A 287 -17.29 -9.87 2.62
CA ALA A 287 -18.23 -10.98 2.47
C ALA A 287 -19.69 -10.51 2.43
N SER A 288 -20.04 -9.57 3.31
CA SER A 288 -21.38 -8.96 3.33
C SER A 288 -21.70 -8.22 2.03
N ARG A 289 -20.73 -7.47 1.50
CA ARG A 289 -20.90 -6.74 0.23
C ARG A 289 -21.04 -7.68 -0.98
N ASP A 290 -20.27 -8.76 -0.98
CA ASP A 290 -20.25 -9.74 -2.07
C ASP A 290 -21.36 -10.80 -1.93
N ASN A 291 -22.21 -10.68 -0.89
CA ASN A 291 -23.27 -11.62 -0.56
C ASN A 291 -22.79 -13.08 -0.49
N ARG A 292 -21.67 -13.31 0.19
CA ARG A 292 -21.03 -14.61 0.41
C ARG A 292 -20.73 -14.84 1.89
N PRO A 293 -20.50 -16.10 2.30
CA PRO A 293 -19.99 -16.38 3.64
C PRO A 293 -18.60 -15.77 3.85
N ALA A 294 -18.35 -15.24 5.05
CA ALA A 294 -17.02 -14.81 5.45
C ALA A 294 -16.12 -16.03 5.69
N ARG A 295 -14.86 -15.93 5.33
CA ARG A 295 -13.84 -16.94 5.66
C ARG A 295 -13.58 -16.99 7.16
N SER A 296 -13.25 -18.18 7.66
CA SER A 296 -12.88 -18.35 9.07
C SER A 296 -11.53 -17.69 9.39
N ARG A 297 -11.28 -17.46 10.68
CA ARG A 297 -10.00 -16.92 11.16
C ARG A 297 -8.82 -17.81 10.74
N GLU A 298 -9.01 -19.14 10.77
CA GLU A 298 -7.98 -20.11 10.37
C GLU A 298 -7.65 -20.00 8.87
N GLN A 299 -8.67 -19.80 8.03
CA GLN A 299 -8.48 -19.57 6.61
C GLN A 299 -7.73 -18.26 6.36
N LEU A 300 -8.08 -17.18 7.06
CA LEU A 300 -7.40 -15.89 6.93
C LEU A 300 -5.97 -15.92 7.48
N ALA A 301 -5.70 -16.70 8.51
CA ALA A 301 -4.35 -16.88 9.04
C ALA A 301 -3.38 -17.45 7.99
N THR A 302 -3.86 -18.19 6.99
CA THR A 302 -3.01 -18.69 5.90
C THR A 302 -2.49 -17.58 4.98
N LEU A 303 -3.10 -16.40 4.98
CA LEU A 303 -2.64 -15.25 4.18
C LEU A 303 -1.40 -14.58 4.78
N ILE A 304 -1.04 -14.92 6.00
CA ILE A 304 0.02 -14.29 6.79
C ILE A 304 1.26 -15.16 6.77
N ASP A 305 2.41 -14.61 6.35
CA ASP A 305 3.71 -15.26 6.50
C ASP A 305 4.71 -14.34 7.21
N THR A 306 4.79 -14.49 8.53
CA THR A 306 5.72 -13.72 9.36
C THR A 306 7.15 -14.26 9.30
N SER A 307 7.38 -15.44 8.70
CA SER A 307 8.71 -16.06 8.68
C SER A 307 9.70 -15.22 7.85
N VAL A 308 9.21 -14.62 6.74
CA VAL A 308 10.02 -13.73 5.89
C VAL A 308 10.51 -12.50 6.67
N TYR A 309 9.62 -11.87 7.44
CA TYR A 309 9.97 -10.73 8.28
C TYR A 309 10.99 -11.10 9.37
N ARG A 310 10.79 -12.25 10.05
CA ARG A 310 11.73 -12.73 11.06
C ARG A 310 13.11 -13.05 10.49
N GLU A 311 13.16 -13.68 9.32
CA GLU A 311 14.42 -13.96 8.63
C GLU A 311 15.13 -12.65 8.22
N ALA A 312 14.38 -11.68 7.71
CA ALA A 312 14.93 -10.36 7.35
C ALA A 312 15.53 -9.63 8.56
N LEU A 313 14.89 -9.72 9.74
CA LEU A 313 15.45 -9.16 10.97
C LEU A 313 16.74 -9.88 11.41
N ALA A 314 16.85 -11.19 11.16
CA ALA A 314 18.03 -11.98 11.52
C ALA A 314 19.26 -11.74 10.61
N LEU A 315 19.08 -11.15 9.42
CA LEU A 315 20.20 -10.82 8.53
C LEU A 315 21.18 -9.78 9.12
N GLY A 316 20.78 -9.07 10.18
CA GLY A 316 21.59 -8.01 10.76
C GLY A 316 21.68 -6.77 9.86
N ARG A 317 22.38 -5.76 10.35
CA ARG A 317 22.76 -4.57 9.56
C ARG A 317 24.11 -4.76 8.93
#